data_fab39b71e8548d97c1aeb83b7c79ffb7
#
_entry.id   fab39b71e8548d97c1aeb83b7c79ffb7
#
_cell.length_a   1.000
_cell.length_b   1.000
_cell.length_c   1.000
_cell.angle_alpha   90.00
_cell.angle_beta   90.00
_cell.angle_gamma   90.00
#
_symmetry.space_group_name_H-M   'P 1'
#
loop_
_entity.id
_entity.type
_entity.pdbx_description
1 polymer ?
#
loop_
_entity_poly.entity_id
_entity_poly.type
_entity_poly.pdbx_seq_one_letter_code
_entity_poly.pdbx_strand_id
1 'polypeptide(L)'
;MRITRKEFLEFTGRAMVGAMVAPDFFHFLEAPRGFIEDILESPRVKKIHKYIEDHKEEHIAKIQRDLRQPSVSSWNMGIQEMAELMRESFKELGCKEAELVKTDGYPGVWAWYDAGAPKTISTYMMYDTQPFDEKEWSSPPLAANRVKMDPFGEVIIARGAINSKGPNRMFLNACEAIIACEGKLPVNIMFTCDGEEEQGSPHFHQVLAPYISRLKTCRAHLSAGPSQNRDGFVNMYLGNKGIAYVELECHGRYWGRGPQRMPIHSSRKAILDSPVWRLVKALSTMVDETGNKILIEGYYDAIVPPTEEEVMLVNTLIARFGERALASERENVKVWMNDWSAAEAIWHLVFDTTLNINGIWAGYTGPGSATILPEKAAVKLDSRLVPNQVIDEQIALIRRHLDKHGFSDIKMTKLGGGDEWSRTSVRAPVVQAVLSVYKHYGIEPAIWPRSAGSSPQAQYTRPPLNLPACSGGLGHGGRAHSIDEYLVIEGNDRVAGLVKAEQSIVDILFAYAYWPE
;
A
#
# COMPACT_ATOMS: atom_id res chain seq x y z
N MET A 1 -6.08 32.53 0.14
CA MET A 1 -6.56 32.85 1.50
C MET A 1 -5.91 31.84 2.45
N ARG A 2 -5.08 32.23 3.41
CA ARG A 2 -4.48 31.27 4.37
C ARG A 2 -5.51 31.02 5.46
N ILE A 3 -6.08 29.83 5.46
CA ILE A 3 -6.99 29.38 6.52
C ILE A 3 -6.14 29.06 7.74
N THR A 4 -6.48 29.66 8.90
CA THR A 4 -5.76 29.35 10.14
C THR A 4 -6.15 27.97 10.66
N ARG A 5 -5.30 27.36 11.51
CA ARG A 5 -5.55 26.05 12.13
C ARG A 5 -6.91 25.96 12.83
N LYS A 6 -7.34 27.06 13.44
CA LYS A 6 -8.65 27.15 14.13
C LYS A 6 -9.79 27.13 13.13
N GLU A 7 -9.67 27.88 12.02
CA GLU A 7 -10.63 27.87 10.92
C GLU A 7 -10.65 26.52 10.20
N PHE A 8 -9.50 25.82 10.08
CA PHE A 8 -9.41 24.46 9.53
C PHE A 8 -10.17 23.45 10.41
N LEU A 9 -9.98 23.49 11.74
CA LEU A 9 -10.70 22.62 12.69
C LEU A 9 -12.19 22.98 12.82
N GLU A 10 -12.55 24.25 12.67
CA GLU A 10 -13.95 24.72 12.65
C GLU A 10 -14.63 24.45 11.28
N PHE A 11 -13.88 24.46 10.19
CA PHE A 11 -14.35 24.11 8.85
C PHE A 11 -14.72 22.63 8.76
N THR A 12 -14.00 21.73 9.44
CA THR A 12 -14.34 20.30 9.54
C THR A 12 -15.68 20.06 10.21
N GLY A 13 -16.09 20.91 11.17
CA GLY A 13 -17.40 20.82 11.85
C GLY A 13 -18.57 21.45 11.08
N ARG A 14 -18.32 22.38 10.15
CA ARG A 14 -19.38 23.12 9.42
C ARG A 14 -19.57 22.70 7.97
N ALA A 15 -18.56 22.14 7.31
CA ALA A 15 -18.67 21.67 5.92
C ALA A 15 -19.55 20.42 5.76
N MET A 16 -19.86 19.71 6.85
CA MET A 16 -20.69 18.50 6.82
C MET A 16 -22.20 18.73 6.85
N VAL A 17 -22.71 19.96 6.95
CA VAL A 17 -24.15 20.24 7.14
C VAL A 17 -24.85 20.76 5.89
N GLY A 18 -24.15 20.96 4.78
CA GLY A 18 -24.78 21.28 3.50
C GLY A 18 -25.17 19.99 2.78
N ALA A 19 -26.46 19.74 2.57
CA ALA A 19 -26.93 18.69 1.66
C ALA A 19 -26.47 19.02 0.23
N MET A 20 -25.19 18.76 -0.08
CA MET A 20 -24.71 18.78 -1.45
C MET A 20 -25.26 17.53 -2.13
N VAL A 21 -25.99 17.72 -3.22
CA VAL A 21 -26.24 16.66 -4.19
C VAL A 21 -24.86 16.16 -4.61
N ALA A 22 -24.51 14.93 -4.23
CA ALA A 22 -23.24 14.34 -4.62
C ALA A 22 -23.16 14.39 -6.16
N PRO A 23 -22.11 15.00 -6.74
CA PRO A 23 -21.96 14.98 -8.19
C PRO A 23 -21.95 13.54 -8.68
N ASP A 24 -22.46 13.31 -9.88
CA ASP A 24 -22.32 12.03 -10.54
C ASP A 24 -20.82 11.67 -10.54
N PHE A 25 -20.49 10.44 -10.16
CA PHE A 25 -19.10 9.93 -10.13
C PHE A 25 -18.36 10.26 -11.43
N PHE A 26 -19.04 10.14 -12.57
CA PHE A 26 -18.48 10.45 -13.88
C PHE A 26 -18.32 11.96 -14.16
N HIS A 27 -18.69 12.84 -13.22
CA HIS A 27 -18.33 14.26 -13.29
C HIS A 27 -16.80 14.47 -13.31
N PHE A 28 -16.02 13.53 -12.77
CA PHE A 28 -14.56 13.59 -12.83
C PHE A 28 -13.97 13.11 -14.16
N LEU A 29 -14.77 12.49 -15.04
CA LEU A 29 -14.31 12.03 -16.34
C LEU A 29 -14.24 13.19 -17.34
N GLU A 30 -13.03 13.45 -17.85
CA GLU A 30 -12.73 14.48 -18.83
C GLU A 30 -12.65 13.96 -20.29
N ALA A 31 -12.88 12.64 -20.50
CA ALA A 31 -12.81 12.04 -21.84
C ALA A 31 -13.88 12.58 -22.78
N PRO A 32 -13.56 12.74 -24.08
CA PRO A 32 -14.57 12.89 -25.12
C PRO A 32 -15.52 11.68 -25.07
N ARG A 33 -16.83 11.93 -25.00
CA ARG A 33 -17.83 10.86 -24.99
C ARG A 33 -17.65 9.94 -26.20
N GLY A 34 -17.60 8.63 -25.96
CA GLY A 34 -17.53 7.59 -27.00
C GLY A 34 -16.13 7.18 -27.43
N PHE A 35 -15.10 8.03 -27.33
CA PHE A 35 -13.78 7.74 -27.86
C PHE A 35 -13.10 6.50 -27.25
N ILE A 36 -13.13 6.36 -25.91
CA ILE A 36 -12.53 5.19 -25.25
C ILE A 36 -13.42 3.95 -25.45
N GLU A 37 -14.76 4.11 -25.43
CA GLU A 37 -15.69 3.01 -25.72
C GLU A 37 -15.43 2.41 -27.11
N ASP A 38 -15.22 3.25 -28.14
CA ASP A 38 -14.90 2.78 -29.48
C ASP A 38 -13.61 1.96 -29.54
N ILE A 39 -12.61 2.32 -28.72
CA ILE A 39 -11.35 1.57 -28.62
C ILE A 39 -11.57 0.21 -27.95
N LEU A 40 -12.24 0.20 -26.79
CA LEU A 40 -12.47 -1.01 -26.01
C LEU A 40 -13.41 -2.00 -26.72
N GLU A 41 -14.39 -1.50 -27.47
CA GLU A 41 -15.31 -2.29 -28.27
C GLU A 41 -14.76 -2.69 -29.66
N SER A 42 -13.53 -2.27 -29.98
CA SER A 42 -12.92 -2.56 -31.26
C SER A 42 -12.70 -4.07 -31.51
N PRO A 43 -12.76 -4.55 -32.77
CA PRO A 43 -12.45 -5.94 -33.10
C PRO A 43 -11.07 -6.40 -32.58
N ARG A 44 -10.14 -5.47 -32.49
CA ARG A 44 -8.77 -5.67 -32.00
C ARG A 44 -8.76 -6.07 -30.53
N VAL A 45 -9.41 -5.29 -29.67
CA VAL A 45 -9.48 -5.58 -28.22
C VAL A 45 -10.30 -6.83 -27.97
N LYS A 46 -11.43 -7.01 -28.67
CA LYS A 46 -12.25 -8.24 -28.59
C LYS A 46 -11.47 -9.51 -28.96
N LYS A 47 -10.57 -9.43 -29.95
CA LYS A 47 -9.67 -10.54 -30.29
C LYS A 47 -8.74 -10.90 -29.13
N ILE A 48 -8.20 -9.91 -28.43
CA ILE A 48 -7.33 -10.14 -27.26
C ILE A 48 -8.12 -10.73 -26.10
N HIS A 49 -9.33 -10.20 -25.84
CA HIS A 49 -10.23 -10.76 -24.83
C HIS A 49 -10.54 -12.23 -25.10
N LYS A 50 -10.84 -12.57 -26.34
CA LYS A 50 -11.08 -13.96 -26.76
C LYS A 50 -9.83 -14.84 -26.58
N TYR A 51 -8.64 -14.30 -26.88
CA TYR A 51 -7.39 -15.02 -26.64
C TYR A 51 -7.22 -15.37 -25.15
N ILE A 52 -7.49 -14.43 -24.22
CA ILE A 52 -7.43 -14.67 -22.77
C ILE A 52 -8.42 -15.77 -22.35
N GLU A 53 -9.65 -15.74 -22.87
CA GLU A 53 -10.64 -16.79 -22.61
C GLU A 53 -10.14 -18.17 -23.05
N ASP A 54 -9.62 -18.27 -24.27
CA ASP A 54 -9.16 -19.51 -24.87
C ASP A 54 -7.89 -20.08 -24.21
N HIS A 55 -7.05 -19.22 -23.56
CA HIS A 55 -5.80 -19.59 -22.89
C HIS A 55 -5.90 -19.55 -21.35
N LYS A 56 -7.11 -19.50 -20.78
CA LYS A 56 -7.34 -19.41 -19.34
C LYS A 56 -6.52 -20.41 -18.53
N GLU A 57 -6.51 -21.68 -18.94
CA GLU A 57 -5.80 -22.73 -18.20
C GLU A 57 -4.27 -22.57 -18.27
N GLU A 58 -3.74 -22.08 -19.37
CA GLU A 58 -2.33 -21.73 -19.50
C GLU A 58 -1.97 -20.57 -18.56
N HIS A 59 -2.80 -19.52 -18.52
CA HIS A 59 -2.61 -18.38 -17.62
C HIS A 59 -2.64 -18.81 -16.14
N ILE A 60 -3.58 -19.69 -15.76
CA ILE A 60 -3.64 -20.28 -14.41
C ILE A 60 -2.35 -21.06 -14.10
N ALA A 61 -1.88 -21.88 -15.03
CA ALA A 61 -0.65 -22.67 -14.84
C ALA A 61 0.58 -21.77 -14.60
N LYS A 62 0.69 -20.63 -15.31
CA LYS A 62 1.75 -19.63 -15.10
C LYS A 62 1.64 -18.97 -13.72
N ILE A 63 0.45 -18.63 -13.27
CA ILE A 63 0.20 -18.12 -11.91
C ILE A 63 0.64 -19.15 -10.87
N GLN A 64 0.22 -20.41 -11.03
CA GLN A 64 0.61 -21.51 -10.12
C GLN A 64 2.12 -21.75 -10.11
N ARG A 65 2.81 -21.65 -11.27
CA ARG A 65 4.27 -21.73 -11.34
C ARG A 65 4.93 -20.69 -10.44
N ASP A 66 4.53 -19.43 -10.58
CA ASP A 66 5.14 -18.33 -9.85
C ASP A 66 4.81 -18.40 -8.34
N LEU A 67 3.61 -18.87 -7.97
CA LEU A 67 3.21 -19.07 -6.59
C LEU A 67 3.96 -20.22 -5.90
N ARG A 68 4.28 -21.29 -6.64
CA ARG A 68 5.03 -22.44 -6.11
C ARG A 68 6.51 -22.14 -5.85
N GLN A 69 7.08 -21.14 -6.52
CA GLN A 69 8.43 -20.69 -6.21
C GLN A 69 8.41 -19.96 -4.86
N PRO A 70 9.10 -20.45 -3.81
CA PRO A 70 9.19 -19.72 -2.55
C PRO A 70 9.87 -18.36 -2.72
N SER A 71 9.48 -17.37 -1.88
CA SER A 71 10.12 -16.05 -1.87
C SER A 71 9.89 -15.31 -0.54
N VAL A 72 10.19 -15.98 0.58
CA VAL A 72 10.01 -15.38 1.91
C VAL A 72 11.27 -14.63 2.31
N SER A 73 11.23 -13.29 2.20
CA SER A 73 12.39 -12.43 2.43
C SER A 73 12.92 -12.52 3.86
N SER A 74 12.06 -12.51 4.87
CA SER A 74 12.46 -12.60 6.29
C SER A 74 13.12 -13.95 6.67
N TRP A 75 12.94 -14.99 5.85
CA TRP A 75 13.56 -16.32 6.03
C TRP A 75 14.72 -16.56 5.07
N ASN A 76 15.03 -15.63 4.19
CA ASN A 76 15.99 -15.84 3.09
C ASN A 76 15.67 -17.11 2.28
N MET A 77 14.38 -17.34 2.01
CA MET A 77 13.89 -18.57 1.38
C MET A 77 13.45 -18.29 -0.06
N GLY A 78 14.22 -18.78 -1.04
CA GLY A 78 13.86 -18.77 -2.46
C GLY A 78 13.81 -17.38 -3.13
N ILE A 79 14.34 -16.34 -2.48
CA ILE A 79 14.33 -14.97 -2.98
C ILE A 79 15.13 -14.80 -4.26
N GLN A 80 16.34 -15.38 -4.30
CA GLN A 80 17.22 -15.32 -5.47
C GLN A 80 16.59 -16.03 -6.67
N GLU A 81 16.03 -17.22 -6.44
CA GLU A 81 15.38 -18.02 -7.48
C GLU A 81 14.12 -17.32 -8.00
N MET A 82 13.37 -16.63 -7.14
CA MET A 82 12.21 -15.85 -7.58
C MET A 82 12.63 -14.62 -8.41
N ALA A 83 13.69 -13.93 -8.03
CA ALA A 83 14.25 -12.83 -8.83
C ALA A 83 14.68 -13.31 -10.24
N GLU A 84 15.33 -14.48 -10.31
CA GLU A 84 15.69 -15.10 -11.60
C GLU A 84 14.44 -15.46 -12.41
N LEU A 85 13.41 -16.04 -11.78
CA LEU A 85 12.14 -16.38 -12.44
C LEU A 85 11.46 -15.13 -13.00
N MET A 86 11.47 -14.03 -12.27
CA MET A 86 10.95 -12.74 -12.76
C MET A 86 11.75 -12.24 -13.96
N ARG A 87 13.08 -12.27 -13.87
CA ARG A 87 13.96 -11.88 -14.98
C ARG A 87 13.69 -12.70 -16.24
N GLU A 88 13.59 -14.04 -16.12
CA GLU A 88 13.29 -14.91 -17.26
C GLU A 88 11.88 -14.62 -17.83
N SER A 89 10.87 -14.39 -16.98
CA SER A 89 9.53 -14.00 -17.43
C SER A 89 9.54 -12.71 -18.26
N PHE A 90 10.38 -11.73 -17.93
CA PHE A 90 10.55 -10.52 -18.75
C PHE A 90 11.27 -10.79 -20.08
N LYS A 91 12.22 -11.73 -20.12
CA LYS A 91 12.83 -12.16 -21.39
C LYS A 91 11.82 -12.89 -22.28
N GLU A 92 11.03 -13.79 -21.69
CA GLU A 92 9.93 -14.48 -22.39
C GLU A 92 8.91 -13.49 -22.95
N LEU A 93 8.60 -12.41 -22.21
CA LEU A 93 7.74 -11.32 -22.69
C LEU A 93 8.33 -10.55 -23.89
N GLY A 94 9.64 -10.66 -24.14
CA GLY A 94 10.33 -9.94 -25.20
C GLY A 94 10.89 -8.58 -24.80
N CYS A 95 11.17 -8.37 -23.50
CA CYS A 95 11.87 -7.17 -23.04
C CYS A 95 13.27 -7.09 -23.66
N LYS A 96 13.66 -5.90 -24.12
CA LYS A 96 15.00 -5.63 -24.66
C LYS A 96 16.10 -5.78 -23.61
N GLU A 97 15.75 -5.49 -22.38
CA GLU A 97 16.60 -5.60 -21.21
C GLU A 97 15.83 -6.33 -20.11
N ALA A 98 16.47 -7.27 -19.43
CA ALA A 98 15.95 -7.93 -18.25
C ALA A 98 17.14 -8.39 -17.40
N GLU A 99 17.38 -7.75 -16.27
CA GLU A 99 18.59 -7.94 -15.46
C GLU A 99 18.31 -7.89 -13.95
N LEU A 100 19.15 -8.57 -13.19
CA LEU A 100 19.16 -8.44 -11.75
C LEU A 100 19.96 -7.21 -11.35
N VAL A 101 19.40 -6.40 -10.49
CA VAL A 101 20.03 -5.19 -9.95
C VAL A 101 20.56 -5.50 -8.55
N LYS A 102 21.87 -5.40 -8.38
CA LYS A 102 22.51 -5.61 -7.08
C LYS A 102 22.13 -4.48 -6.12
N THR A 103 21.75 -4.86 -4.91
CA THR A 103 21.49 -3.97 -3.78
C THR A 103 22.35 -4.39 -2.57
N ASP A 104 22.26 -3.67 -1.47
CA ASP A 104 22.84 -4.08 -0.18
C ASP A 104 22.01 -5.20 0.51
N GLY A 105 20.81 -5.47 0.00
CA GLY A 105 19.92 -6.54 0.43
C GLY A 105 19.70 -7.58 -0.66
N TYR A 106 18.44 -7.95 -0.90
CA TYR A 106 18.06 -8.84 -1.99
C TYR A 106 18.09 -8.13 -3.34
N PRO A 107 18.35 -8.85 -4.45
CA PRO A 107 18.43 -8.21 -5.76
C PRO A 107 17.10 -7.62 -6.18
N GLY A 108 17.12 -6.44 -6.79
CA GLY A 108 16.00 -5.97 -7.58
C GLY A 108 15.97 -6.62 -8.97
N VAL A 109 14.87 -6.44 -9.70
CA VAL A 109 14.82 -6.79 -11.12
C VAL A 109 14.44 -5.55 -11.93
N TRP A 110 15.21 -5.26 -12.95
CA TRP A 110 14.90 -4.25 -13.97
C TRP A 110 14.54 -4.92 -15.28
N ALA A 111 13.51 -4.43 -15.97
CA ALA A 111 13.26 -4.82 -17.35
C ALA A 111 12.69 -3.66 -18.16
N TRP A 112 12.99 -3.67 -19.47
CA TRP A 112 12.55 -2.67 -20.43
C TRP A 112 11.89 -3.30 -21.65
N TYR A 113 10.57 -3.10 -21.79
CA TYR A 113 9.84 -3.45 -23.00
C TYR A 113 9.66 -2.21 -23.88
N ASP A 114 10.27 -2.23 -25.06
CA ASP A 114 10.17 -1.15 -26.04
C ASP A 114 9.24 -1.54 -27.19
N ALA A 115 8.03 -1.04 -27.17
CA ALA A 115 7.04 -1.21 -28.22
C ALA A 115 7.24 -0.23 -29.39
N GLY A 116 8.16 0.74 -29.29
CA GLY A 116 8.23 1.90 -30.17
C GLY A 116 6.98 2.79 -30.06
N ALA A 117 6.32 2.79 -28.88
CA ALA A 117 5.10 3.54 -28.64
C ALA A 117 5.42 4.98 -28.19
N PRO A 118 4.49 5.95 -28.41
CA PRO A 118 4.69 7.34 -27.97
C PRO A 118 4.76 7.49 -26.45
N LYS A 119 4.04 6.64 -25.71
CA LYS A 119 3.96 6.70 -24.25
C LYS A 119 4.74 5.58 -23.59
N THR A 120 5.42 5.94 -22.52
CA THR A 120 6.14 5.02 -21.64
C THR A 120 5.54 5.10 -20.24
N ILE A 121 5.27 3.95 -19.64
CA ILE A 121 4.90 3.82 -18.24
C ILE A 121 6.00 3.12 -17.45
N SER A 122 6.06 3.38 -16.15
CA SER A 122 6.73 2.51 -15.19
C SER A 122 5.71 1.64 -14.48
N THR A 123 6.11 0.44 -14.05
CA THR A 123 5.32 -0.42 -13.18
C THR A 123 6.20 -1.01 -12.10
N TYR A 124 5.63 -1.21 -10.92
CA TYR A 124 6.25 -1.80 -9.74
C TYR A 124 5.70 -3.20 -9.50
N MET A 125 6.57 -4.13 -9.16
CA MET A 125 6.21 -5.48 -8.80
C MET A 125 7.04 -5.94 -7.60
N MET A 126 6.42 -6.19 -6.45
CA MET A 126 7.10 -6.92 -5.38
C MET A 126 7.05 -8.42 -5.65
N TYR A 127 8.13 -9.14 -5.31
CA TYR A 127 8.18 -10.58 -5.52
C TYR A 127 8.45 -11.39 -4.24
N ASP A 128 8.71 -10.71 -3.11
CA ASP A 128 8.77 -11.36 -1.81
C ASP A 128 7.38 -11.56 -1.19
N THR A 129 7.32 -12.35 -0.15
CA THR A 129 6.09 -12.70 0.56
C THR A 129 6.32 -12.80 2.05
N GLN A 130 5.23 -12.65 2.83
CA GLN A 130 5.23 -12.87 4.28
C GLN A 130 5.52 -14.34 4.64
N PRO A 131 6.10 -14.59 5.83
CA PRO A 131 6.24 -15.93 6.38
C PRO A 131 4.87 -16.60 6.65
N PHE A 132 4.91 -17.92 6.87
CA PHE A 132 3.71 -18.72 7.14
C PHE A 132 4.03 -19.92 8.05
N ASP A 133 3.05 -20.36 8.85
CA ASP A 133 3.08 -21.71 9.45
C ASP A 133 2.17 -22.61 8.62
N GLU A 134 2.76 -23.57 7.92
CA GLU A 134 2.04 -24.49 7.02
C GLU A 134 0.92 -25.25 7.74
N LYS A 135 1.07 -25.52 9.04
CA LYS A 135 0.09 -26.27 9.84
C LYS A 135 -1.23 -25.52 10.05
N GLU A 136 -1.23 -24.21 9.90
CA GLU A 136 -2.41 -23.38 10.07
C GLU A 136 -3.25 -23.28 8.79
N TRP A 137 -2.68 -23.68 7.63
CA TRP A 137 -3.32 -23.53 6.32
C TRP A 137 -4.22 -24.71 5.98
N SER A 138 -5.38 -24.43 5.40
CA SER A 138 -6.28 -25.47 4.86
C SER A 138 -5.75 -26.15 3.60
N SER A 139 -4.84 -25.49 2.88
CA SER A 139 -4.12 -25.99 1.71
C SER A 139 -2.66 -25.55 1.81
N PRO A 140 -1.68 -26.43 1.51
CA PRO A 140 -0.27 -26.06 1.65
C PRO A 140 0.06 -24.74 0.93
N PRO A 141 0.68 -23.75 1.61
CA PRO A 141 0.84 -22.38 1.12
C PRO A 141 1.67 -22.23 -0.15
N LEU A 142 2.50 -23.21 -0.50
CA LEU A 142 3.31 -23.24 -1.72
C LEU A 142 2.79 -24.22 -2.78
N ALA A 143 1.66 -24.90 -2.54
CA ALA A 143 1.10 -25.83 -3.52
C ALA A 143 0.31 -25.12 -4.64
N ALA A 144 -0.18 -23.91 -4.35
CA ALA A 144 -1.03 -23.14 -5.25
C ALA A 144 -2.24 -23.96 -5.77
N ASN A 145 -2.92 -24.64 -4.84
CA ASN A 145 -4.04 -25.50 -5.17
C ASN A 145 -5.27 -24.70 -5.55
N ARG A 146 -5.99 -25.20 -6.56
CA ARG A 146 -7.33 -24.71 -6.91
C ARG A 146 -8.33 -25.37 -5.97
N VAL A 147 -9.16 -24.56 -5.32
CA VAL A 147 -10.19 -25.02 -4.39
C VAL A 147 -11.49 -24.26 -4.62
N LYS A 148 -12.63 -24.83 -4.21
CA LYS A 148 -13.89 -24.10 -4.20
C LYS A 148 -14.02 -23.29 -2.91
N MET A 149 -14.40 -22.03 -3.05
CA MET A 149 -14.60 -21.08 -1.94
C MET A 149 -15.84 -20.22 -2.19
N ASP A 150 -16.88 -20.39 -1.37
CA ASP A 150 -18.05 -19.54 -1.44
C ASP A 150 -17.74 -18.08 -1.03
N PRO A 151 -18.28 -17.06 -1.72
CA PRO A 151 -19.24 -17.13 -2.84
C PRO A 151 -18.55 -17.06 -4.23
N PHE A 152 -17.23 -17.28 -4.34
CA PHE A 152 -16.42 -16.96 -5.52
C PHE A 152 -16.27 -18.12 -6.52
N GLY A 153 -16.75 -19.32 -6.17
CA GLY A 153 -16.47 -20.52 -6.96
C GLY A 153 -15.02 -20.96 -6.79
N GLU A 154 -14.28 -21.13 -7.88
CA GLU A 154 -12.89 -21.57 -7.84
C GLU A 154 -11.93 -20.43 -7.49
N VAL A 155 -11.00 -20.72 -6.57
CA VAL A 155 -9.90 -19.84 -6.17
C VAL A 155 -8.56 -20.60 -6.15
N ILE A 156 -7.44 -19.90 -6.20
CA ILE A 156 -6.13 -20.47 -5.84
C ILE A 156 -5.81 -20.05 -4.42
N ILE A 157 -5.48 -21.00 -3.54
CA ILE A 157 -4.94 -20.75 -2.20
C ILE A 157 -3.42 -20.91 -2.26
N ALA A 158 -2.70 -19.83 -1.95
CA ALA A 158 -1.26 -19.84 -1.79
C ALA A 158 -0.75 -18.58 -1.11
N ARG A 159 0.40 -18.62 -0.47
CA ARG A 159 1.13 -17.43 -0.05
C ARG A 159 1.62 -16.65 -1.28
N GLY A 160 1.28 -15.36 -1.36
CA GLY A 160 1.53 -14.52 -2.53
C GLY A 160 0.42 -14.55 -3.58
N ALA A 161 -0.70 -15.26 -3.31
CA ALA A 161 -1.81 -15.37 -4.25
C ALA A 161 -2.40 -14.01 -4.63
N ILE A 162 -2.56 -13.12 -3.66
CA ILE A 162 -2.99 -11.74 -3.89
C ILE A 162 -1.89 -10.72 -3.58
N ASN A 163 -0.96 -11.01 -2.69
CA ASN A 163 0.10 -10.09 -2.29
C ASN A 163 1.51 -10.67 -2.55
N SER A 164 2.09 -10.49 -3.75
CA SER A 164 1.53 -9.89 -4.97
C SER A 164 1.89 -10.70 -6.22
N LYS A 165 2.44 -11.95 -6.06
CA LYS A 165 2.89 -12.77 -7.21
C LYS A 165 1.76 -13.10 -8.19
N GLY A 166 0.57 -13.40 -7.68
CA GLY A 166 -0.61 -13.62 -8.51
C GLY A 166 -0.94 -12.41 -9.40
N PRO A 167 -1.17 -11.22 -8.84
CA PRO A 167 -1.39 -9.99 -9.60
C PRO A 167 -0.29 -9.65 -10.60
N ASN A 168 0.99 -9.83 -10.22
CA ASN A 168 2.12 -9.64 -11.12
C ASN A 168 2.03 -10.53 -12.37
N ARG A 169 1.72 -11.82 -12.15
CA ARG A 169 1.59 -12.77 -13.26
C ARG A 169 0.38 -12.47 -14.13
N MET A 170 -0.76 -12.06 -13.54
CA MET A 170 -1.93 -11.61 -14.29
C MET A 170 -1.59 -10.43 -15.22
N PHE A 171 -0.82 -9.45 -14.74
CA PHE A 171 -0.36 -8.33 -15.56
C PHE A 171 0.49 -8.81 -16.74
N LEU A 172 1.43 -9.73 -16.49
CA LEU A 172 2.26 -10.30 -17.55
C LEU A 172 1.44 -11.15 -18.54
N ASN A 173 0.46 -11.95 -18.07
CA ASN A 173 -0.44 -12.70 -18.93
C ASN A 173 -1.23 -11.78 -19.88
N ALA A 174 -1.76 -10.66 -19.36
CA ALA A 174 -2.44 -9.65 -20.16
C ALA A 174 -1.49 -9.05 -21.22
N CYS A 175 -0.25 -8.73 -20.86
CA CYS A 175 0.76 -8.26 -21.80
C CYS A 175 1.08 -9.31 -22.88
N GLU A 176 1.25 -10.58 -22.50
CA GLU A 176 1.49 -11.70 -23.42
C GLU A 176 0.34 -11.90 -24.41
N ALA A 177 -0.92 -11.79 -23.94
CA ALA A 177 -2.11 -11.87 -24.78
C ALA A 177 -2.15 -10.73 -25.82
N ILE A 178 -1.80 -9.51 -25.41
CA ILE A 178 -1.69 -8.39 -26.36
C ILE A 178 -0.61 -8.67 -27.40
N ILE A 179 0.57 -9.11 -26.99
CA ILE A 179 1.69 -9.39 -27.90
C ILE A 179 1.33 -10.53 -28.87
N ALA A 180 0.70 -11.59 -28.39
CA ALA A 180 0.27 -12.72 -29.21
C ALA A 180 -0.73 -12.30 -30.30
N CYS A 181 -1.61 -11.34 -30.01
CA CYS A 181 -2.62 -10.86 -30.95
C CYS A 181 -2.15 -9.74 -31.87
N GLU A 182 -1.27 -8.86 -31.38
CA GLU A 182 -0.92 -7.58 -32.00
C GLU A 182 0.57 -7.45 -32.36
N GLY A 183 1.39 -8.41 -31.92
CA GLY A 183 2.84 -8.41 -32.11
C GLY A 183 3.60 -7.47 -31.16
N LYS A 184 2.93 -6.55 -30.46
CA LYS A 184 3.55 -5.61 -29.51
C LYS A 184 2.53 -4.99 -28.57
N LEU A 185 3.02 -4.45 -27.46
CA LEU A 185 2.20 -3.67 -26.52
C LEU A 185 1.82 -2.29 -27.09
N PRO A 186 0.72 -1.67 -26.62
CA PRO A 186 0.31 -0.32 -27.01
C PRO A 186 1.13 0.80 -26.34
N VAL A 187 1.93 0.46 -25.32
CA VAL A 187 2.81 1.36 -24.56
C VAL A 187 4.18 0.71 -24.36
N ASN A 188 5.21 1.53 -24.13
CA ASN A 188 6.47 1.02 -23.61
C ASN A 188 6.36 0.84 -22.09
N ILE A 189 7.02 -0.17 -21.52
CA ILE A 189 6.96 -0.45 -20.07
C ILE A 189 8.37 -0.59 -19.48
N MET A 190 8.64 0.16 -18.41
CA MET A 190 9.78 -0.02 -17.52
C MET A 190 9.33 -0.76 -16.27
N PHE A 191 9.76 -1.99 -16.10
CA PHE A 191 9.47 -2.82 -14.93
C PHE A 191 10.56 -2.63 -13.89
N THR A 192 10.14 -2.49 -12.64
CA THR A 192 11.03 -2.41 -11.48
C THR A 192 10.50 -3.31 -10.38
N CYS A 193 11.32 -4.29 -9.95
CA CYS A 193 10.86 -5.28 -8.98
C CYS A 193 11.66 -5.21 -7.69
N ASP A 194 10.96 -5.41 -6.58
CA ASP A 194 11.47 -5.39 -5.21
C ASP A 194 11.33 -6.76 -4.56
N GLY A 195 12.34 -7.20 -3.86
CA GLY A 195 12.37 -8.46 -3.09
C GLY A 195 12.38 -8.26 -1.59
N GLU A 196 12.10 -7.05 -1.11
CA GLU A 196 12.14 -6.68 0.29
C GLU A 196 10.93 -5.82 0.72
N GLU A 197 9.84 -5.83 -0.06
CA GLU A 197 8.67 -4.98 0.24
C GLU A 197 8.08 -5.33 1.60
N GLU A 198 7.99 -6.61 1.91
CA GLU A 198 7.48 -7.11 3.19
C GLU A 198 8.37 -6.76 4.39
N GLN A 199 9.56 -6.24 4.13
CA GLN A 199 10.49 -5.68 5.13
C GLN A 199 10.55 -4.14 5.08
N GLY A 200 9.66 -3.49 4.30
CA GLY A 200 9.57 -2.05 4.13
C GLY A 200 10.52 -1.48 3.07
N SER A 201 10.88 -2.26 2.06
CA SER A 201 11.64 -1.82 0.87
C SER A 201 12.96 -1.08 1.18
N PRO A 202 13.78 -1.51 2.14
CA PRO A 202 14.92 -0.71 2.62
C PRO A 202 15.94 -0.37 1.53
N HIS A 203 16.07 -1.22 0.51
CA HIS A 203 17.05 -1.05 -0.56
C HIS A 203 16.42 -0.76 -1.94
N PHE A 204 15.10 -0.60 -2.04
CA PHE A 204 14.44 -0.40 -3.34
C PHE A 204 14.92 0.87 -4.07
N HIS A 205 15.29 1.91 -3.34
CA HIS A 205 15.93 3.10 -3.92
C HIS A 205 17.21 2.77 -4.71
N GLN A 206 17.94 1.72 -4.33
CA GLN A 206 19.14 1.26 -5.05
C GLN A 206 18.78 0.56 -6.36
N VAL A 207 17.59 -0.07 -6.43
CA VAL A 207 17.07 -0.66 -7.67
C VAL A 207 16.75 0.44 -8.68
N LEU A 208 16.18 1.57 -8.24
CA LEU A 208 15.80 2.67 -9.12
C LEU A 208 16.99 3.55 -9.54
N ALA A 209 17.98 3.70 -8.67
CA ALA A 209 19.08 4.67 -8.84
C ALA A 209 19.78 4.61 -10.21
N PRO A 210 20.15 3.44 -10.76
CA PRO A 210 20.80 3.36 -12.08
C PRO A 210 19.91 3.83 -13.23
N TYR A 211 18.57 3.80 -13.04
CA TYR A 211 17.60 4.02 -14.11
C TYR A 211 16.80 5.32 -13.97
N ILE A 212 17.10 6.16 -12.99
CA ILE A 212 16.38 7.42 -12.73
C ILE A 212 16.26 8.29 -14.01
N SER A 213 17.34 8.41 -14.80
CA SER A 213 17.32 9.21 -16.03
C SER A 213 16.33 8.65 -17.07
N ARG A 214 16.18 7.33 -17.12
CA ARG A 214 15.24 6.65 -18.02
C ARG A 214 13.82 6.73 -17.45
N LEU A 215 13.63 6.46 -16.16
CA LEU A 215 12.34 6.55 -15.48
C LEU A 215 11.72 7.95 -15.59
N LYS A 216 12.52 9.03 -15.66
CA LYS A 216 12.06 10.39 -15.93
C LYS A 216 11.39 10.55 -17.31
N THR A 217 11.62 9.64 -18.25
CA THR A 217 10.94 9.66 -19.56
C THR A 217 9.55 9.03 -19.52
N CYS A 218 9.20 8.33 -18.43
CA CYS A 218 7.86 7.82 -18.23
C CYS A 218 6.86 8.97 -18.09
N ARG A 219 5.64 8.74 -18.59
CA ARG A 219 4.52 9.68 -18.46
C ARG A 219 3.64 9.38 -17.25
N ALA A 220 3.69 8.14 -16.73
CA ALA A 220 2.95 7.71 -15.57
C ALA A 220 3.60 6.47 -14.94
N HIS A 221 3.20 6.22 -13.69
CA HIS A 221 3.38 4.95 -13.00
C HIS A 221 2.02 4.24 -12.93
N LEU A 222 1.94 3.02 -13.44
CA LEU A 222 0.70 2.24 -13.48
C LEU A 222 0.92 0.84 -12.91
N SER A 223 0.16 0.50 -11.86
CA SER A 223 0.09 -0.85 -11.29
C SER A 223 -1.33 -1.39 -11.49
N ALA A 224 -1.54 -2.17 -12.57
CA ALA A 224 -2.85 -2.74 -12.85
C ALA A 224 -2.96 -4.16 -12.30
N GLY A 225 -4.08 -4.44 -11.63
CA GLY A 225 -4.33 -5.74 -11.00
C GLY A 225 -5.66 -5.78 -10.25
N PRO A 226 -5.95 -6.85 -9.49
CA PRO A 226 -7.19 -7.00 -8.74
C PRO A 226 -7.43 -5.84 -7.77
N SER A 227 -8.57 -5.18 -7.91
CA SER A 227 -8.93 -3.99 -7.10
C SER A 227 -10.33 -4.08 -6.47
N GLN A 228 -11.08 -5.17 -6.73
CA GLN A 228 -12.38 -5.38 -6.11
C GLN A 228 -12.22 -5.97 -4.71
N ASN A 229 -13.05 -5.52 -3.78
CA ASN A 229 -13.20 -6.19 -2.50
C ASN A 229 -14.15 -7.39 -2.63
N ARG A 230 -14.43 -8.07 -1.51
CA ARG A 230 -15.29 -9.26 -1.44
C ARG A 230 -16.71 -9.03 -1.98
N ASP A 231 -17.23 -7.81 -1.91
CA ASP A 231 -18.57 -7.44 -2.34
C ASP A 231 -18.61 -6.87 -3.77
N GLY A 232 -17.46 -6.87 -4.48
CA GLY A 232 -17.32 -6.35 -5.82
C GLY A 232 -17.03 -4.84 -5.89
N PHE A 233 -16.91 -4.17 -4.74
CA PHE A 233 -16.53 -2.77 -4.69
C PHE A 233 -15.08 -2.57 -5.10
N VAL A 234 -14.84 -1.50 -5.86
CA VAL A 234 -13.50 -1.03 -6.16
C VAL A 234 -13.16 0.15 -5.26
N ASN A 235 -12.07 0.02 -4.49
CA ASN A 235 -11.43 1.15 -3.83
C ASN A 235 -10.26 1.62 -4.69
N MET A 236 -10.29 2.87 -5.11
CA MET A 236 -9.24 3.49 -5.90
C MET A 236 -8.52 4.54 -5.09
N TYR A 237 -7.24 4.33 -4.82
CA TYR A 237 -6.42 5.24 -4.03
C TYR A 237 -5.52 6.07 -4.93
N LEU A 238 -5.59 7.41 -4.79
CA LEU A 238 -4.79 8.35 -5.58
C LEU A 238 -3.47 8.73 -4.89
N GLY A 239 -3.14 8.04 -3.84
CA GLY A 239 -1.90 8.17 -3.09
C GLY A 239 -1.91 7.35 -1.81
N ASN A 240 -0.87 7.50 -1.00
CA ASN A 240 -0.70 6.81 0.28
C ASN A 240 -0.26 7.80 1.36
N LYS A 241 -0.56 7.51 2.62
CA LYS A 241 0.16 8.14 3.73
C LYS A 241 1.59 7.64 3.75
N GLY A 242 2.51 8.50 4.21
CA GLY A 242 3.85 8.07 4.55
C GLY A 242 3.86 7.30 5.88
N ILE A 243 4.99 6.72 6.22
CA ILE A 243 5.20 6.04 7.50
C ILE A 243 6.64 6.21 7.98
N ALA A 244 6.78 6.56 9.26
CA ALA A 244 8.06 6.61 9.97
C ALA A 244 8.02 5.64 11.13
N TYR A 245 9.13 4.92 11.37
CA TYR A 245 9.27 3.96 12.46
C TYR A 245 10.42 4.34 13.39
N VAL A 246 10.18 4.30 14.70
CA VAL A 246 11.22 4.48 15.70
C VAL A 246 11.06 3.46 16.83
N GLU A 247 12.20 3.07 17.43
CA GLU A 247 12.23 2.36 18.70
C GLU A 247 12.80 3.28 19.77
N LEU A 248 12.12 3.33 20.92
CA LEU A 248 12.60 4.01 22.11
C LEU A 248 12.94 2.97 23.16
N GLU A 249 14.16 3.04 23.70
CA GLU A 249 14.62 2.18 24.79
C GLU A 249 15.04 3.01 25.99
N CYS A 250 14.40 2.77 27.13
CA CYS A 250 14.85 3.23 28.42
C CYS A 250 15.61 2.11 29.12
N HIS A 251 16.87 2.35 29.43
CA HIS A 251 17.72 1.38 30.13
C HIS A 251 18.40 2.04 31.34
N GLY A 252 18.38 1.40 32.51
CA GLY A 252 18.99 1.94 33.71
C GLY A 252 20.46 2.31 33.52
N ARG A 253 21.18 1.59 32.67
CA ARG A 253 22.59 1.88 32.31
C ARG A 253 22.76 3.24 31.63
N TYR A 254 21.86 3.62 30.71
CA TYR A 254 21.95 4.91 29.99
C TYR A 254 21.39 6.04 30.86
N TRP A 255 20.35 5.75 31.62
CA TRP A 255 19.75 6.70 32.54
C TRP A 255 20.61 6.97 33.78
N GLY A 256 21.50 6.03 34.17
CA GLY A 256 22.29 6.10 35.40
C GLY A 256 21.48 5.85 36.68
N ARG A 257 20.22 5.38 36.59
CA ARG A 257 19.31 5.13 37.71
C ARG A 257 18.56 3.81 37.52
N GLY A 258 18.12 3.21 38.62
CA GLY A 258 17.47 1.89 38.58
C GLY A 258 18.44 0.74 38.31
N PRO A 259 17.93 -0.46 38.01
CA PRO A 259 18.77 -1.62 37.64
C PRO A 259 19.57 -1.36 36.36
N GLN A 260 20.86 -1.69 36.36
CA GLN A 260 21.77 -1.35 35.25
C GLN A 260 22.24 -2.55 34.42
N ARG A 261 22.23 -3.76 34.99
CA ARG A 261 22.80 -4.96 34.34
C ARG A 261 21.81 -6.11 34.21
N MET A 262 20.96 -6.29 35.21
CA MET A 262 19.97 -7.36 35.26
C MET A 262 18.77 -6.92 36.10
N PRO A 263 17.62 -7.57 35.97
CA PRO A 263 16.46 -7.28 36.80
C PRO A 263 16.78 -7.49 38.27
N ILE A 264 16.12 -6.73 39.15
CA ILE A 264 16.25 -6.84 40.60
C ILE A 264 14.86 -7.17 41.14
N HIS A 265 14.81 -7.78 42.32
CA HIS A 265 13.54 -8.10 42.97
C HIS A 265 12.69 -6.84 43.21
N SER A 266 11.40 -6.87 42.83
CA SER A 266 10.51 -5.70 42.82
C SER A 266 10.28 -5.07 44.20
N SER A 267 10.50 -5.80 45.29
CA SER A 267 10.45 -5.23 46.67
C SER A 267 11.41 -4.06 46.88
N ARG A 268 12.45 -3.96 46.03
CA ARG A 268 13.42 -2.84 46.07
C ARG A 268 12.90 -1.58 45.40
N LYS A 269 11.69 -1.60 44.78
CA LYS A 269 11.08 -0.41 44.15
C LYS A 269 10.95 0.77 45.13
N ALA A 270 10.84 0.51 46.41
CA ALA A 270 10.78 1.56 47.43
C ALA A 270 12.02 2.48 47.45
N ILE A 271 13.18 1.98 46.99
CA ILE A 271 14.46 2.70 47.01
C ILE A 271 15.13 2.79 45.64
N LEU A 272 14.55 2.22 44.59
CA LEU A 272 15.12 2.20 43.25
C LEU A 272 14.15 2.79 42.24
N ASP A 273 14.70 3.55 41.30
CA ASP A 273 13.98 4.02 40.14
C ASP A 273 13.68 2.89 39.13
N SER A 274 12.65 3.08 38.31
CA SER A 274 12.19 2.07 37.35
C SER A 274 12.31 2.60 35.89
N PRO A 275 13.13 1.96 35.05
CA PRO A 275 13.17 2.27 33.62
C PRO A 275 11.80 2.13 32.94
N VAL A 276 10.97 1.20 33.42
CA VAL A 276 9.61 1.01 32.86
C VAL A 276 8.74 2.25 33.10
N TRP A 277 8.69 2.74 34.35
CA TRP A 277 7.95 3.95 34.69
C TRP A 277 8.51 5.19 34.00
N ARG A 278 9.83 5.23 33.79
CA ARG A 278 10.45 6.33 33.02
C ARG A 278 9.98 6.36 31.59
N LEU A 279 9.96 5.19 30.90
CA LEU A 279 9.45 5.09 29.54
C LEU A 279 7.96 5.46 29.45
N VAL A 280 7.12 4.92 30.34
CA VAL A 280 5.69 5.25 30.41
C VAL A 280 5.48 6.75 30.59
N LYS A 281 6.26 7.41 31.45
CA LYS A 281 6.19 8.86 31.67
C LYS A 281 6.64 9.63 30.43
N ALA A 282 7.66 9.19 29.72
CA ALA A 282 8.08 9.81 28.46
C ALA A 282 6.96 9.73 27.40
N LEU A 283 6.38 8.55 27.22
CA LEU A 283 5.26 8.35 26.28
C LEU A 283 4.05 9.22 26.64
N SER A 284 3.70 9.32 27.92
CA SER A 284 2.57 10.13 28.39
C SER A 284 2.74 11.64 28.14
N THR A 285 3.95 12.14 27.85
CA THR A 285 4.15 13.54 27.48
C THR A 285 3.91 13.81 26.00
N MET A 286 3.90 12.76 25.16
CA MET A 286 3.77 12.89 23.71
C MET A 286 2.32 13.04 23.26
N VAL A 287 1.36 12.63 24.07
CA VAL A 287 -0.07 12.65 23.77
C VAL A 287 -0.85 13.24 24.94
N ASP A 288 -2.08 13.66 24.67
CA ASP A 288 -3.00 14.10 25.70
C ASP A 288 -3.48 12.93 26.60
N GLU A 289 -4.30 13.22 27.58
CA GLU A 289 -4.84 12.23 28.52
C GLU A 289 -5.70 11.15 27.88
N THR A 290 -6.26 11.41 26.70
CA THR A 290 -7.02 10.41 25.91
C THR A 290 -6.12 9.53 25.05
N GLY A 291 -4.86 9.95 24.80
CA GLY A 291 -3.95 9.31 23.86
C GLY A 291 -4.19 9.64 22.38
N ASN A 292 -5.18 10.48 22.10
CA ASN A 292 -5.64 10.74 20.72
C ASN A 292 -4.98 11.97 20.08
N LYS A 293 -4.60 12.97 20.89
CA LYS A 293 -3.98 14.20 20.38
C LYS A 293 -2.47 14.19 20.63
N ILE A 294 -1.68 14.39 19.60
CA ILE A 294 -0.22 14.49 19.69
C ILE A 294 0.16 15.86 20.27
N LEU A 295 0.94 15.87 21.34
CA LEU A 295 1.41 17.07 22.04
C LEU A 295 2.85 17.45 21.70
N ILE A 296 3.51 16.74 20.82
CA ILE A 296 4.86 17.04 20.34
C ILE A 296 4.83 18.39 19.62
N GLU A 297 5.59 19.35 20.09
CA GLU A 297 5.65 20.69 19.53
C GLU A 297 6.13 20.67 18.07
N GLY A 298 5.40 21.36 17.17
CA GLY A 298 5.69 21.40 15.73
C GLY A 298 5.22 20.18 14.94
N TYR A 299 4.65 19.16 15.58
CA TYR A 299 4.29 17.90 14.91
C TYR A 299 3.30 18.08 13.75
N TYR A 300 2.42 19.07 13.85
CA TYR A 300 1.40 19.38 12.86
C TYR A 300 1.78 20.54 11.92
N ASP A 301 2.90 21.25 12.19
CA ASP A 301 3.19 22.55 11.54
C ASP A 301 3.48 22.41 10.03
N ALA A 302 4.01 21.27 9.61
CA ALA A 302 4.27 21.00 8.21
C ALA A 302 3.01 20.65 7.40
N ILE A 303 1.90 20.28 8.07
CA ILE A 303 0.68 19.82 7.39
C ILE A 303 0.07 20.95 6.59
N VAL A 304 -0.15 20.70 5.31
CA VAL A 304 -0.88 21.63 4.43
C VAL A 304 -2.37 21.27 4.39
N PRO A 305 -3.27 22.27 4.27
CA PRO A 305 -4.68 22.00 4.08
C PRO A 305 -4.94 21.11 2.87
N PRO A 306 -6.00 20.27 2.89
CA PRO A 306 -6.43 19.53 1.72
C PRO A 306 -6.67 20.46 0.53
N THR A 307 -6.42 19.96 -0.67
CA THR A 307 -6.79 20.67 -1.90
C THR A 307 -8.31 20.63 -2.10
N GLU A 308 -8.85 21.53 -2.91
CA GLU A 308 -10.28 21.52 -3.27
C GLU A 308 -10.67 20.19 -3.92
N GLU A 309 -9.80 19.61 -4.74
CA GLU A 309 -9.98 18.27 -5.33
C GLU A 309 -10.09 17.18 -4.26
N GLU A 310 -9.20 17.15 -3.30
CA GLU A 310 -9.22 16.18 -2.21
C GLU A 310 -10.48 16.30 -1.34
N VAL A 311 -10.90 17.53 -1.03
CA VAL A 311 -12.15 17.80 -0.30
C VAL A 311 -13.36 17.29 -1.08
N MET A 312 -13.41 17.57 -2.40
CA MET A 312 -14.50 17.12 -3.27
C MET A 312 -14.57 15.60 -3.35
N LEU A 313 -13.42 14.91 -3.48
CA LEU A 313 -13.35 13.45 -3.50
C LEU A 313 -13.86 12.84 -2.19
N VAL A 314 -13.43 13.36 -1.03
CA VAL A 314 -13.89 12.86 0.27
C VAL A 314 -15.38 13.12 0.48
N ASN A 315 -15.90 14.29 0.09
CA ASN A 315 -17.33 14.57 0.18
C ASN A 315 -18.16 13.63 -0.72
N THR A 316 -17.68 13.34 -1.94
CA THR A 316 -18.32 12.38 -2.84
C THR A 316 -18.30 10.97 -2.25
N LEU A 317 -17.15 10.54 -1.70
CA LEU A 317 -16.99 9.26 -1.02
C LEU A 317 -17.99 9.11 0.13
N ILE A 318 -18.09 10.11 1.02
CA ILE A 318 -19.02 10.14 2.16
C ILE A 318 -20.47 10.07 1.67
N ALA A 319 -20.85 10.90 0.69
CA ALA A 319 -22.23 10.99 0.22
C ALA A 319 -22.71 9.71 -0.49
N ARG A 320 -21.81 9.03 -1.21
CA ARG A 320 -22.17 7.84 -2.01
C ARG A 320 -21.99 6.53 -1.28
N PHE A 321 -20.95 6.42 -0.47
CA PHE A 321 -20.58 5.16 0.20
C PHE A 321 -20.85 5.21 1.70
N GLY A 322 -20.70 6.37 2.35
CA GLY A 322 -20.93 6.54 3.78
C GLY A 322 -20.16 5.50 4.61
N GLU A 323 -20.83 4.85 5.55
CA GLU A 323 -20.23 3.83 6.42
C GLU A 323 -19.71 2.59 5.66
N ARG A 324 -20.23 2.32 4.46
CA ARG A 324 -19.75 1.21 3.62
C ARG A 324 -18.29 1.39 3.18
N ALA A 325 -17.81 2.63 3.12
CA ALA A 325 -16.41 2.91 2.84
C ALA A 325 -15.46 2.42 3.94
N LEU A 326 -15.97 2.20 5.15
CA LEU A 326 -15.25 1.70 6.33
C LEU A 326 -15.73 0.30 6.76
N ALA A 327 -16.30 -0.48 5.84
CA ALA A 327 -16.91 -1.76 6.18
C ALA A 327 -15.92 -2.76 6.79
N SER A 328 -14.67 -2.79 6.29
CA SER A 328 -13.62 -3.67 6.81
C SER A 328 -13.24 -3.34 8.26
N GLU A 329 -13.14 -2.07 8.58
CA GLU A 329 -12.83 -1.61 9.94
C GLU A 329 -14.01 -1.86 10.87
N ARG A 330 -15.23 -1.68 10.36
CA ARG A 330 -16.47 -1.84 11.14
C ARG A 330 -16.71 -3.26 11.64
N GLU A 331 -16.18 -4.26 10.97
CA GLU A 331 -16.26 -5.66 11.42
C GLU A 331 -15.65 -5.86 12.82
N ASN A 332 -14.63 -5.07 13.19
CA ASN A 332 -13.88 -5.19 14.44
C ASN A 332 -14.04 -3.98 15.40
N VAL A 333 -14.67 -2.89 14.96
CA VAL A 333 -14.77 -1.64 15.73
C VAL A 333 -16.23 -1.28 15.98
N LYS A 334 -16.60 -1.10 17.25
CA LYS A 334 -17.97 -0.71 17.64
C LYS A 334 -18.20 0.80 17.61
N VAL A 335 -17.20 1.58 18.00
CA VAL A 335 -17.28 3.03 18.16
C VAL A 335 -16.02 3.65 17.57
N TRP A 336 -16.18 4.69 16.75
CA TRP A 336 -15.05 5.46 16.24
C TRP A 336 -14.45 6.35 17.33
N MET A 337 -13.18 6.70 17.19
CA MET A 337 -12.48 7.61 18.09
C MET A 337 -13.29 8.90 18.31
N ASN A 338 -13.34 9.41 19.52
CA ASN A 338 -14.10 10.60 19.93
C ASN A 338 -15.60 10.56 19.56
N ASP A 339 -16.19 9.37 19.48
CA ASP A 339 -17.59 9.15 19.06
C ASP A 339 -17.93 9.74 17.66
N TRP A 340 -16.94 9.81 16.78
CA TRP A 340 -17.12 10.33 15.43
C TRP A 340 -18.20 9.57 14.65
N SER A 341 -18.93 10.30 13.82
CA SER A 341 -19.71 9.69 12.74
C SER A 341 -18.79 9.02 11.71
N ALA A 342 -19.33 8.15 10.88
CA ALA A 342 -18.58 7.56 9.78
C ALA A 342 -17.98 8.61 8.83
N ALA A 343 -18.69 9.72 8.61
CA ALA A 343 -18.20 10.82 7.78
C ALA A 343 -16.95 11.50 8.39
N GLU A 344 -17.00 11.78 9.70
CA GLU A 344 -15.84 12.31 10.43
C GLU A 344 -14.68 11.31 10.45
N ALA A 345 -14.97 10.03 10.69
CA ALA A 345 -13.96 8.97 10.66
C ALA A 345 -13.24 8.88 9.30
N ILE A 346 -13.99 8.95 8.18
CA ILE A 346 -13.42 8.97 6.82
C ILE A 346 -12.52 10.21 6.65
N TRP A 347 -12.99 11.38 7.08
CA TRP A 347 -12.23 12.62 6.99
C TRP A 347 -10.88 12.52 7.72
N HIS A 348 -10.91 12.12 8.98
CA HIS A 348 -9.72 11.98 9.81
C HIS A 348 -8.80 10.84 9.32
N LEU A 349 -9.38 9.73 8.83
CA LEU A 349 -8.62 8.64 8.23
C LEU A 349 -7.79 9.11 7.03
N VAL A 350 -8.30 10.03 6.23
CA VAL A 350 -7.62 10.55 5.03
C VAL A 350 -6.60 11.63 5.40
N PHE A 351 -6.94 12.56 6.29
CA PHE A 351 -6.20 13.83 6.42
C PHE A 351 -5.35 13.96 7.68
N ASP A 352 -5.53 13.11 8.69
CA ASP A 352 -4.76 13.24 9.93
C ASP A 352 -3.46 12.44 9.90
N THR A 353 -2.43 13.02 10.53
CA THR A 353 -1.21 12.30 10.93
C THR A 353 -1.47 11.53 12.22
N THR A 354 -0.72 10.47 12.46
CA THR A 354 -0.85 9.64 13.66
C THR A 354 0.48 9.45 14.36
N LEU A 355 0.41 9.08 15.64
CA LEU A 355 1.52 8.53 16.41
C LEU A 355 0.96 7.32 17.19
N ASN A 356 1.42 6.12 16.85
CA ASN A 356 0.88 4.88 17.36
C ASN A 356 1.95 4.05 18.08
N ILE A 357 1.54 3.29 19.08
CA ILE A 357 2.38 2.29 19.76
C ILE A 357 2.11 0.94 19.11
N ASN A 358 3.08 0.41 18.35
CA ASN A 358 2.99 -0.90 17.71
C ASN A 358 3.25 -2.05 18.68
N GLY A 359 4.12 -1.81 19.65
CA GLY A 359 4.45 -2.78 20.68
C GLY A 359 5.21 -2.12 21.81
N ILE A 360 4.93 -2.53 23.03
CA ILE A 360 5.62 -2.10 24.25
C ILE A 360 5.94 -3.32 25.08
N TRP A 361 7.16 -3.43 25.58
CA TRP A 361 7.57 -4.58 26.38
C TRP A 361 8.58 -4.21 27.47
N ALA A 362 8.49 -4.94 28.60
CA ALA A 362 9.41 -4.84 29.71
C ALA A 362 9.23 -6.04 30.65
N GLY A 363 10.32 -6.50 31.27
CA GLY A 363 10.28 -7.49 32.32
C GLY A 363 9.71 -8.84 31.90
N TYR A 364 8.89 -9.44 32.77
CA TYR A 364 8.32 -10.76 32.58
C TYR A 364 6.95 -10.70 31.89
N THR A 365 6.79 -11.46 30.83
CA THR A 365 5.55 -11.55 30.03
C THR A 365 5.01 -12.99 29.92
N GLY A 366 5.62 -13.96 30.63
CA GLY A 366 5.16 -15.35 30.63
C GLY A 366 3.96 -15.61 31.55
N PRO A 367 3.47 -16.86 31.62
CA PRO A 367 2.38 -17.25 32.52
C PRO A 367 2.69 -17.00 33.98
N GLY A 368 1.68 -16.61 34.78
CA GLY A 368 1.82 -16.30 36.19
C GLY A 368 2.39 -14.90 36.45
N SER A 369 3.07 -14.70 37.58
CA SER A 369 3.68 -13.42 37.99
C SER A 369 5.13 -13.59 38.36
N ALA A 370 5.96 -12.57 38.09
CA ALA A 370 7.32 -12.49 38.54
C ALA A 370 7.54 -11.16 39.30
N THR A 371 8.17 -11.24 40.48
CA THR A 371 8.46 -10.06 41.32
C THR A 371 9.77 -9.43 40.88
N ILE A 372 9.80 -8.81 39.70
CA ILE A 372 11.00 -8.20 39.13
C ILE A 372 10.84 -6.69 38.91
N LEU A 373 11.94 -5.96 39.03
CA LEU A 373 12.14 -4.59 38.60
C LEU A 373 13.12 -4.63 37.42
N PRO A 374 12.63 -4.49 36.18
CA PRO A 374 13.45 -4.65 35.01
C PRO A 374 14.52 -3.57 34.84
N GLU A 375 15.63 -3.92 34.23
CA GLU A 375 16.70 -2.99 33.87
C GLU A 375 16.39 -2.16 32.62
N LYS A 376 15.43 -2.62 31.79
CA LYS A 376 15.04 -1.93 30.58
C LYS A 376 13.56 -2.07 30.25
N ALA A 377 13.07 -1.11 29.45
CA ALA A 377 11.80 -1.15 28.76
C ALA A 377 11.97 -0.57 27.35
N ALA A 378 11.22 -1.08 26.39
CA ALA A 378 11.26 -0.57 25.02
C ALA A 378 9.87 -0.47 24.41
N VAL A 379 9.74 0.39 23.40
CA VAL A 379 8.52 0.62 22.65
C VAL A 379 8.86 0.86 21.18
N LYS A 380 8.09 0.28 20.28
CA LYS A 380 8.09 0.62 18.85
C LYS A 380 6.92 1.55 18.56
N LEU A 381 7.22 2.63 17.89
CA LEU A 381 6.24 3.62 17.45
C LEU A 381 6.22 3.68 15.94
N ASP A 382 5.04 3.87 15.35
CA ASP A 382 4.89 4.36 14.00
C ASP A 382 4.18 5.71 13.97
N SER A 383 4.45 6.47 12.92
CA SER A 383 3.77 7.70 12.59
C SER A 383 3.30 7.66 11.15
N ARG A 384 1.99 7.78 10.91
CA ARG A 384 1.46 7.96 9.55
C ARG A 384 1.56 9.42 9.17
N LEU A 385 2.18 9.69 8.04
CA LEU A 385 2.50 11.03 7.56
C LEU A 385 1.53 11.46 6.45
N VAL A 386 1.14 12.72 6.48
CA VAL A 386 0.29 13.33 5.46
C VAL A 386 1.10 14.34 4.63
N PRO A 387 0.54 14.87 3.51
CA PRO A 387 1.31 15.75 2.63
C PRO A 387 2.07 16.85 3.35
N ASN A 388 3.31 17.04 2.91
CA ASN A 388 4.31 17.97 3.38
C ASN A 388 5.06 17.60 4.68
N GLN A 389 4.64 16.56 5.39
CA GLN A 389 5.48 15.99 6.45
C GLN A 389 6.60 15.15 5.82
N VAL A 390 7.78 15.14 6.47
CA VAL A 390 8.98 14.40 6.04
C VAL A 390 9.41 13.49 7.17
N ILE A 391 9.75 12.24 6.86
CA ILE A 391 10.10 11.20 7.83
C ILE A 391 11.15 11.69 8.84
N ASP A 392 12.28 12.17 8.35
CA ASP A 392 13.40 12.56 9.22
C ASP A 392 13.09 13.78 10.09
N GLU A 393 12.26 14.70 9.59
CA GLU A 393 11.81 15.86 10.37
C GLU A 393 10.89 15.44 11.50
N GLN A 394 9.94 14.51 11.26
CA GLN A 394 9.03 14.01 12.28
C GLN A 394 9.79 13.22 13.37
N ILE A 395 10.75 12.40 12.97
CA ILE A 395 11.64 11.68 13.92
C ILE A 395 12.44 12.67 14.75
N ALA A 396 12.98 13.74 14.14
CA ALA A 396 13.69 14.77 14.87
C ALA A 396 12.82 15.54 15.86
N LEU A 397 11.50 15.72 15.55
CA LEU A 397 10.53 16.30 16.50
C LEU A 397 10.34 15.42 17.73
N ILE A 398 10.21 14.11 17.56
CA ILE A 398 10.13 13.16 18.68
C ILE A 398 11.37 13.26 19.56
N ARG A 399 12.58 13.30 18.98
CA ARG A 399 13.83 13.44 19.73
C ARG A 399 13.87 14.75 20.51
N ARG A 400 13.56 15.88 19.89
CA ARG A 400 13.51 17.20 20.55
C ARG A 400 12.50 17.23 21.71
N HIS A 401 11.34 16.60 21.53
CA HIS A 401 10.33 16.49 22.57
C HIS A 401 10.86 15.73 23.80
N LEU A 402 11.48 14.58 23.58
CA LEU A 402 12.09 13.79 24.66
C LEU A 402 13.16 14.60 25.41
N ASP A 403 14.02 15.31 24.68
CA ASP A 403 15.08 16.13 25.27
C ASP A 403 14.51 17.29 26.09
N LYS A 404 13.51 18.00 25.55
CA LYS A 404 12.82 19.12 26.20
C LYS A 404 12.15 18.70 27.52
N HIS A 405 11.60 17.48 27.56
CA HIS A 405 10.93 16.95 28.75
C HIS A 405 11.85 16.18 29.72
N GLY A 406 13.18 16.25 29.50
CA GLY A 406 14.17 15.66 30.39
C GLY A 406 14.36 14.16 30.21
N PHE A 407 14.06 13.61 29.04
CA PHE A 407 14.19 12.19 28.65
C PHE A 407 15.31 11.96 27.63
N SER A 408 16.39 12.76 27.66
CA SER A 408 17.52 12.64 26.75
C SER A 408 18.29 11.31 26.86
N ASP A 409 18.18 10.64 28.02
CA ASP A 409 18.74 9.32 28.27
C ASP A 409 17.99 8.17 27.57
N ILE A 410 16.78 8.39 27.08
CA ILE A 410 16.05 7.39 26.29
C ILE A 410 16.70 7.30 24.91
N LYS A 411 17.24 6.13 24.63
CA LYS A 411 17.81 5.84 23.32
C LYS A 411 16.68 5.78 22.28
N MET A 412 16.84 6.51 21.19
CA MET A 412 15.95 6.46 20.03
C MET A 412 16.71 5.90 18.85
N THR A 413 16.13 4.91 18.20
CA THR A 413 16.67 4.27 16.99
C THR A 413 15.64 4.42 15.88
N LYS A 414 16.00 5.03 14.75
CA LYS A 414 15.22 4.96 13.53
C LYS A 414 15.27 3.53 13.04
N LEU A 415 14.11 2.90 12.86
CA LEU A 415 14.04 1.57 12.28
C LEU A 415 14.10 1.66 10.76
N GLY A 416 14.57 0.58 10.13
CA GLY A 416 14.59 0.45 8.68
C GLY A 416 13.17 0.43 8.10
N GLY A 417 13.06 0.69 6.81
CA GLY A 417 11.79 0.86 6.13
C GLY A 417 11.20 2.26 6.38
N GLY A 418 10.05 2.47 5.78
CA GLY A 418 9.36 3.74 5.84
C GLY A 418 9.30 4.38 4.45
N ASP A 419 8.09 4.78 4.10
CA ASP A 419 7.81 5.45 2.84
C ASP A 419 7.34 6.88 3.09
N GLU A 420 7.73 7.77 2.22
CA GLU A 420 7.13 9.10 2.18
C GLU A 420 5.68 9.02 1.66
N TRP A 421 4.89 10.05 1.90
CA TRP A 421 3.54 10.15 1.37
C TRP A 421 3.54 10.33 -0.16
N SER A 422 2.47 9.89 -0.82
CA SER A 422 2.24 10.07 -2.26
C SER A 422 0.90 10.75 -2.54
N ARG A 423 0.78 11.36 -3.72
CA ARG A 423 -0.44 12.02 -4.19
C ARG A 423 -0.46 12.11 -5.71
N THR A 424 -1.61 11.80 -6.31
CA THR A 424 -1.90 12.00 -7.73
C THR A 424 -3.23 12.72 -7.87
N SER A 425 -3.36 13.63 -8.84
CA SER A 425 -4.63 14.26 -9.16
C SER A 425 -5.59 13.28 -9.86
N VAL A 426 -6.88 13.36 -9.55
CA VAL A 426 -7.90 12.60 -10.27
C VAL A 426 -7.94 12.93 -11.77
N ARG A 427 -7.47 14.14 -12.15
CA ARG A 427 -7.40 14.60 -13.53
C ARG A 427 -6.19 14.07 -14.31
N ALA A 428 -5.28 13.35 -13.67
CA ALA A 428 -4.11 12.79 -14.35
C ALA A 428 -4.55 11.80 -15.46
N PRO A 429 -3.95 11.85 -16.66
CA PRO A 429 -4.35 11.00 -17.79
C PRO A 429 -4.42 9.50 -17.45
N VAL A 430 -3.49 9.00 -16.64
CA VAL A 430 -3.48 7.59 -16.21
C VAL A 430 -4.68 7.25 -15.32
N VAL A 431 -5.09 8.17 -14.43
CA VAL A 431 -6.26 8.01 -13.58
C VAL A 431 -7.53 8.04 -14.41
N GLN A 432 -7.63 8.99 -15.34
CA GLN A 432 -8.76 9.14 -16.25
C GLN A 432 -8.95 7.92 -17.16
N ALA A 433 -7.85 7.32 -17.64
CA ALA A 433 -7.89 6.09 -18.43
C ALA A 433 -8.48 4.93 -17.60
N VAL A 434 -8.03 4.74 -16.35
CA VAL A 434 -8.58 3.71 -15.45
C VAL A 434 -10.06 3.96 -15.14
N LEU A 435 -10.45 5.20 -14.87
CA LEU A 435 -11.85 5.57 -14.62
C LEU A 435 -12.75 5.30 -15.83
N SER A 436 -12.25 5.52 -17.05
CA SER A 436 -13.01 5.22 -18.28
C SER A 436 -13.27 3.72 -18.45
N VAL A 437 -12.31 2.88 -18.04
CA VAL A 437 -12.47 1.41 -18.04
C VAL A 437 -13.49 0.98 -17.00
N TYR A 438 -13.45 1.53 -15.79
CA TYR A 438 -14.49 1.25 -14.78
C TYR A 438 -15.88 1.66 -15.29
N LYS A 439 -16.00 2.81 -15.94
CA LYS A 439 -17.25 3.23 -16.58
C LYS A 439 -17.74 2.24 -17.64
N HIS A 440 -16.84 1.77 -18.50
CA HIS A 440 -17.15 0.76 -19.52
C HIS A 440 -17.73 -0.52 -18.90
N TYR A 441 -17.18 -0.94 -17.75
CA TYR A 441 -17.68 -2.11 -17.00
C TYR A 441 -18.88 -1.81 -16.09
N GLY A 442 -19.39 -0.57 -16.07
CA GLY A 442 -20.49 -0.16 -15.17
C GLY A 442 -20.10 -0.16 -13.67
N ILE A 443 -18.82 -0.03 -13.36
CA ILE A 443 -18.29 0.00 -12.01
C ILE A 443 -18.12 1.45 -11.56
N GLU A 444 -18.67 1.79 -10.42
CA GLU A 444 -18.44 3.07 -9.74
C GLU A 444 -17.43 2.86 -8.60
N PRO A 445 -16.13 3.28 -8.76
CA PRO A 445 -15.15 3.09 -7.71
C PRO A 445 -15.31 4.12 -6.58
N ALA A 446 -15.02 3.72 -5.35
CA ALA A 446 -14.81 4.62 -4.24
C ALA A 446 -13.41 5.25 -4.39
N ILE A 447 -13.36 6.53 -4.79
CA ILE A 447 -12.08 7.23 -4.99
C ILE A 447 -11.64 7.89 -3.69
N TRP A 448 -10.52 7.43 -3.17
CA TRP A 448 -9.86 7.95 -1.99
C TRP A 448 -8.69 8.86 -2.40
N PRO A 449 -8.58 10.08 -1.87
CA PRO A 449 -7.40 10.92 -2.10
C PRO A 449 -6.09 10.21 -1.73
N ARG A 450 -6.14 9.37 -0.69
CA ARG A 450 -5.03 8.51 -0.27
C ARG A 450 -5.49 7.34 0.57
N SER A 451 -4.72 6.25 0.52
CA SER A 451 -4.81 5.16 1.47
C SER A 451 -4.28 5.59 2.84
N ALA A 452 -4.81 5.01 3.92
CA ALA A 452 -4.22 5.12 5.25
C ALA A 452 -2.91 4.33 5.40
N GLY A 453 -2.70 3.34 4.52
CA GLY A 453 -1.46 2.59 4.39
C GLY A 453 -0.36 3.36 3.66
N SER A 454 0.82 2.76 3.58
CA SER A 454 1.99 3.26 2.85
C SER A 454 2.49 2.21 1.87
N SER A 455 3.23 2.64 0.86
CA SER A 455 3.88 1.79 -0.13
C SER A 455 5.03 2.54 -0.81
N PRO A 456 5.93 1.86 -1.53
CA PRO A 456 7.03 2.51 -2.26
C PRO A 456 6.59 3.47 -3.39
N GLN A 457 5.29 3.65 -3.62
CA GLN A 457 4.75 4.54 -4.65
C GLN A 457 5.31 5.98 -4.58
N ALA A 458 5.67 6.44 -3.38
CA ALA A 458 6.30 7.74 -3.19
C ALA A 458 7.60 7.89 -4.00
N GLN A 459 8.35 6.82 -4.24
CA GLN A 459 9.58 6.84 -5.04
C GLN A 459 9.34 7.21 -6.51
N TYR A 460 8.11 7.04 -7.00
CA TYR A 460 7.70 7.45 -8.36
C TYR A 460 7.01 8.81 -8.37
N THR A 461 6.20 9.11 -7.37
CA THR A 461 5.34 10.31 -7.37
C THR A 461 6.04 11.56 -6.84
N ARG A 462 7.18 11.40 -6.16
CA ARG A 462 7.97 12.51 -5.61
C ARG A 462 9.23 12.75 -6.42
N PRO A 463 9.94 13.87 -6.18
CA PRO A 463 11.25 14.10 -6.79
C PRO A 463 12.20 12.93 -6.57
N PRO A 464 12.99 12.53 -7.58
CA PRO A 464 13.22 13.26 -8.83
C PRO A 464 12.28 12.87 -9.99
N LEU A 465 11.35 11.90 -9.82
CA LEU A 465 10.52 11.37 -10.90
C LEU A 465 9.23 12.18 -11.11
N ASN A 466 8.49 12.49 -10.05
CA ASN A 466 7.24 13.26 -10.08
C ASN A 466 6.18 12.69 -11.06
N LEU A 467 6.10 11.37 -11.18
CA LEU A 467 5.15 10.71 -12.08
C LEU A 467 3.76 10.67 -11.44
N PRO A 468 2.68 10.96 -12.18
CA PRO A 468 1.35 10.59 -11.73
C PRO A 468 1.25 9.07 -11.62
N ALA A 469 0.70 8.57 -10.51
CA ALA A 469 0.58 7.15 -10.25
C ALA A 469 -0.89 6.74 -10.11
N CYS A 470 -1.22 5.56 -10.62
CA CYS A 470 -2.53 4.96 -10.50
C CYS A 470 -2.44 3.45 -10.41
N SER A 471 -3.36 2.85 -9.67
CA SER A 471 -3.65 1.42 -9.71
C SER A 471 -5.10 1.20 -10.10
N GLY A 472 -5.40 0.03 -10.68
CA GLY A 472 -6.76 -0.30 -11.06
C GLY A 472 -6.87 -1.64 -11.77
N GLY A 473 -8.10 -2.06 -12.01
CA GLY A 473 -8.46 -3.32 -12.66
C GLY A 473 -9.61 -4.00 -11.93
N LEU A 474 -10.08 -5.10 -12.48
CA LEU A 474 -11.10 -5.95 -11.87
C LEU A 474 -10.45 -7.18 -11.24
N GLY A 475 -11.26 -7.98 -10.56
CA GLY A 475 -10.79 -9.17 -9.86
C GLY A 475 -10.61 -8.96 -8.37
N HIS A 476 -10.48 -10.07 -7.67
CA HIS A 476 -10.41 -10.11 -6.22
C HIS A 476 -9.47 -11.20 -5.72
N GLY A 477 -8.87 -10.94 -4.61
CA GLY A 477 -8.25 -11.89 -3.72
C GLY A 477 -8.33 -11.36 -2.30
N GLY A 478 -7.96 -12.15 -1.35
CA GLY A 478 -8.09 -11.75 0.04
C GLY A 478 -7.12 -12.47 0.96
N ARG A 479 -7.21 -12.10 2.24
CA ARG A 479 -6.38 -12.64 3.32
C ARG A 479 -4.88 -12.42 3.10
N ALA A 480 -4.50 -11.29 2.45
CA ALA A 480 -3.10 -10.88 2.42
C ALA A 480 -2.50 -10.90 3.85
N HIS A 481 -1.26 -11.37 4.00
CA HIS A 481 -0.55 -11.57 5.29
C HIS A 481 -1.22 -12.55 6.27
N SER A 482 -2.32 -13.20 5.89
CA SER A 482 -3.05 -14.14 6.74
C SER A 482 -3.00 -15.57 6.18
N ILE A 483 -3.55 -16.51 6.94
CA ILE A 483 -3.72 -17.90 6.50
C ILE A 483 -4.73 -17.99 5.36
N ASP A 484 -4.55 -18.97 4.49
CA ASP A 484 -5.43 -19.21 3.33
C ASP A 484 -5.60 -17.97 2.43
N GLU A 485 -4.50 -17.25 2.20
CA GLU A 485 -4.45 -16.18 1.19
C GLU A 485 -4.87 -16.75 -0.17
N TYR A 486 -5.75 -16.02 -0.90
CA TYR A 486 -6.34 -16.53 -2.11
C TYR A 486 -6.47 -15.51 -3.24
N LEU A 487 -6.52 -16.03 -4.47
CA LEU A 487 -6.86 -15.30 -5.70
C LEU A 487 -8.08 -15.94 -6.36
N VAL A 488 -9.07 -15.13 -6.73
CA VAL A 488 -10.32 -15.60 -7.38
C VAL A 488 -10.08 -15.94 -8.84
N ILE A 489 -10.47 -17.15 -9.24
CA ILE A 489 -10.35 -17.67 -10.61
C ILE A 489 -11.70 -17.63 -11.35
N GLU A 490 -12.77 -18.07 -10.73
CA GLU A 490 -14.09 -18.15 -11.38
C GLU A 490 -14.86 -16.85 -11.24
N GLY A 491 -15.04 -16.36 -10.02
CA GLY A 491 -15.80 -15.14 -9.73
C GLY A 491 -17.31 -15.40 -9.61
N ASN A 492 -18.06 -14.29 -9.53
CA ASN A 492 -19.52 -14.32 -9.44
C ASN A 492 -20.12 -13.05 -10.07
N ASP A 493 -21.43 -12.80 -9.89
CA ASP A 493 -22.12 -11.64 -10.47
C ASP A 493 -21.57 -10.27 -10.03
N ARG A 494 -20.82 -10.21 -8.91
CA ARG A 494 -20.25 -8.97 -8.35
C ARG A 494 -18.73 -8.89 -8.50
N VAL A 495 -18.06 -10.01 -8.35
CA VAL A 495 -16.62 -10.13 -8.33
C VAL A 495 -16.14 -10.78 -9.62
N ALA A 496 -15.31 -10.08 -10.37
CA ALA A 496 -14.72 -10.60 -11.59
C ALA A 496 -13.75 -11.76 -11.30
N GLY A 497 -13.85 -12.83 -12.09
CA GLY A 497 -12.83 -13.88 -12.12
C GLY A 497 -11.60 -13.49 -12.93
N LEU A 498 -10.62 -14.39 -12.98
CA LEU A 498 -9.32 -14.19 -13.63
C LEU A 498 -9.41 -13.63 -15.06
N VAL A 499 -10.23 -14.25 -15.90
CA VAL A 499 -10.37 -13.84 -17.32
C VAL A 499 -10.77 -12.37 -17.43
N LYS A 500 -11.84 -11.98 -16.73
CA LYS A 500 -12.33 -10.60 -16.77
C LYS A 500 -11.36 -9.62 -16.12
N ALA A 501 -10.61 -10.07 -15.11
CA ALA A 501 -9.58 -9.27 -14.47
C ALA A 501 -8.42 -9.00 -15.44
N GLU A 502 -7.91 -9.99 -16.16
CA GLU A 502 -6.88 -9.82 -17.17
C GLU A 502 -7.37 -9.00 -18.38
N GLN A 503 -8.62 -9.19 -18.82
CA GLN A 503 -9.26 -8.34 -19.85
C GLN A 503 -9.28 -6.87 -19.42
N SER A 504 -9.60 -6.58 -18.16
CA SER A 504 -9.60 -5.20 -17.64
C SER A 504 -8.20 -4.56 -17.64
N ILE A 505 -7.14 -5.35 -17.43
CA ILE A 505 -5.75 -4.88 -17.55
C ILE A 505 -5.44 -4.50 -19.01
N VAL A 506 -5.84 -5.33 -19.97
CA VAL A 506 -5.73 -5.01 -21.40
C VAL A 506 -6.42 -3.68 -21.70
N ASP A 507 -7.66 -3.52 -21.23
CA ASP A 507 -8.46 -2.33 -21.48
C ASP A 507 -7.80 -1.07 -20.89
N ILE A 508 -7.24 -1.16 -19.68
CA ILE A 508 -6.50 -0.06 -19.06
C ILE A 508 -5.28 0.33 -19.89
N LEU A 509 -4.51 -0.64 -20.37
CA LEU A 509 -3.33 -0.36 -21.21
C LEU A 509 -3.72 0.30 -22.53
N PHE A 510 -4.80 -0.14 -23.17
CA PHE A 510 -5.32 0.48 -24.39
C PHE A 510 -5.93 1.85 -24.13
N ALA A 511 -6.77 2.00 -23.09
CA ALA A 511 -7.34 3.28 -22.72
C ALA A 511 -6.25 4.33 -22.46
N TYR A 512 -5.20 3.97 -21.72
CA TYR A 512 -4.10 4.88 -21.44
C TYR A 512 -3.26 5.19 -22.68
N ALA A 513 -2.96 4.20 -23.52
CA ALA A 513 -2.19 4.39 -24.73
C ALA A 513 -2.83 5.44 -25.65
N TYR A 514 -4.13 5.40 -25.79
CA TYR A 514 -4.90 6.28 -26.66
C TYR A 514 -5.52 7.50 -25.96
N TRP A 515 -5.34 7.63 -24.64
CA TRP A 515 -5.80 8.82 -23.93
C TRP A 515 -5.18 10.08 -24.53
N PRO A 516 -5.96 11.13 -24.85
CA PRO A 516 -5.40 12.38 -25.37
C PRO A 516 -4.42 13.01 -24.37
N GLU A 517 -3.38 13.68 -24.91
CA GLU A 517 -2.39 14.44 -24.11
C GLU A 517 -2.95 15.78 -23.67
#